data_fb845e4f14bda9e03e56d01ad53c96c4
#
_entry.id   fb845e4f14bda9e03e56d01ad53c96c4
#
_cell.length_a   1.000
_cell.length_b   1.000
_cell.length_c   1.000
_cell.angle_alpha   90.00
_cell.angle_beta   90.00
_cell.angle_gamma   90.00
#
_symmetry.space_group_name_H-M   'P 1'
#
loop_
_entity.id
_entity.type
_entity.pdbx_description
1 polymer ?
#
loop_
_entity_poly.entity_id
_entity_poly.type
_entity_poly.pdbx_seq_one_letter_code
_entity_poly.pdbx_strand_id
1 'polypeptide(L)'
;MNKSFVKYFASLLIFGTNGVVASHIALSSHETVFWRSLFGSICLIAIFLLSGSKFTFMKHKKDFFFLALSGFGMGISWVALYEGYARIGVGVTTLLYYAGPVFVMVLAPFIFKEKLSLRKVMCFTVVIAGILLVNGSGEAHDIIGIICGILAAVGYTIMVTTGKLSGGIKGLESPALQVVFAFLFCAVYHVAKSGFSFQIQ
;
A
#
# COMPACT_ATOMS: atom_id res chain seq x y z
N MET A 1 -10.96 -8.31 26.68
CA MET A 1 -10.71 -8.00 25.27
C MET A 1 -9.23 -8.26 24.98
N ASN A 2 -8.90 -9.04 23.96
CA ASN A 2 -7.51 -9.47 23.70
C ASN A 2 -6.68 -8.24 23.27
N LYS A 3 -5.54 -7.99 23.93
CA LYS A 3 -4.66 -6.81 23.65
C LYS A 3 -4.27 -6.71 22.16
N SER A 4 -4.14 -7.85 21.49
CA SER A 4 -3.86 -7.91 20.04
C SER A 4 -5.02 -7.38 19.20
N PHE A 5 -6.26 -7.65 19.59
CA PHE A 5 -7.46 -7.17 18.90
C PHE A 5 -7.59 -5.64 19.01
N VAL A 6 -7.32 -5.07 20.19
CA VAL A 6 -7.35 -3.62 20.40
C VAL A 6 -6.29 -2.92 19.53
N LYS A 7 -5.06 -3.46 19.50
CA LYS A 7 -3.98 -2.92 18.65
C LYS A 7 -4.35 -2.97 17.16
N TYR A 8 -4.93 -4.08 16.72
CA TYR A 8 -5.38 -4.23 15.33
C TYR A 8 -6.47 -3.22 14.96
N PHE A 9 -7.48 -3.09 15.82
CA PHE A 9 -8.56 -2.13 15.59
C PHE A 9 -8.07 -0.68 15.59
N ALA A 10 -7.20 -0.31 16.54
CA ALA A 10 -6.57 1.00 16.56
C ALA A 10 -5.76 1.30 15.30
N SER A 11 -5.01 0.31 14.78
CA SER A 11 -4.25 0.48 13.53
C SER A 11 -5.15 0.70 12.32
N LEU A 12 -6.32 0.04 12.27
CA LEU A 12 -7.30 0.25 11.20
C LEU A 12 -7.93 1.64 11.26
N LEU A 13 -8.24 2.14 12.46
CA LEU A 13 -8.74 3.51 12.64
C LEU A 13 -7.72 4.54 12.17
N ILE A 14 -6.46 4.41 12.60
CA ILE A 14 -5.37 5.30 12.16
C ILE A 14 -5.19 5.22 10.63
N PHE A 15 -5.25 4.02 10.05
CA PHE A 15 -5.15 3.85 8.61
C PHE A 15 -6.33 4.52 7.87
N GLY A 16 -7.53 4.46 8.44
CA GLY A 16 -8.72 5.10 7.87
C GLY A 16 -8.64 6.63 7.79
N THR A 17 -7.88 7.28 8.69
CA THR A 17 -7.66 8.74 8.64
C THR A 17 -6.70 9.19 7.54
N ASN A 18 -5.98 8.26 6.91
CA ASN A 18 -4.94 8.58 5.92
C ASN A 18 -5.48 9.39 4.72
N GLY A 19 -6.67 9.07 4.21
CA GLY A 19 -7.28 9.81 3.10
C GLY A 19 -7.66 11.23 3.48
N VAL A 20 -8.18 11.42 4.70
CA VAL A 20 -8.54 12.75 5.23
C VAL A 20 -7.29 13.60 5.41
N VAL A 21 -6.22 13.04 5.99
CA VAL A 21 -4.94 13.75 6.12
C VAL A 21 -4.38 14.11 4.74
N ALA A 22 -4.42 13.19 3.79
CA ALA A 22 -3.93 13.42 2.43
C ALA A 22 -4.67 14.56 1.72
N SER A 23 -5.99 14.73 1.96
CA SER A 23 -6.76 15.80 1.33
C SER A 23 -6.45 17.20 1.85
N HIS A 24 -5.77 17.32 3.00
CA HIS A 24 -5.37 18.60 3.61
C HIS A 24 -3.89 18.94 3.39
N ILE A 25 -3.12 18.07 2.73
CA ILE A 25 -1.72 18.34 2.41
C ILE A 25 -1.63 19.14 1.13
N ALA A 26 -1.07 20.35 1.21
CA ALA A 26 -0.89 21.27 0.07
C ALA A 26 0.34 20.94 -0.82
N LEU A 27 0.87 19.72 -0.73
CA LEU A 27 1.98 19.23 -1.55
C LEU A 27 1.45 18.47 -2.78
N SER A 28 2.25 18.42 -3.83
CA SER A 28 1.95 17.58 -4.99
C SER A 28 1.89 16.09 -4.62
N SER A 29 1.18 15.28 -5.42
CA SER A 29 1.04 13.83 -5.17
C SER A 29 2.37 13.12 -5.01
N HIS A 30 3.35 13.42 -5.87
CA HIS A 30 4.68 12.81 -5.85
C HIS A 30 5.55 13.27 -4.67
N GLU A 31 5.44 14.53 -4.23
CA GLU A 31 6.14 15.05 -3.04
C GLU A 31 5.56 14.42 -1.76
N THR A 32 4.25 14.36 -1.65
CA THR A 32 3.58 13.74 -0.51
C THR A 32 4.02 12.29 -0.32
N VAL A 33 4.07 11.51 -1.41
CA VAL A 33 4.50 10.11 -1.35
C VAL A 33 5.99 9.98 -1.05
N PHE A 34 6.83 10.88 -1.58
CA PHE A 34 8.26 10.92 -1.28
C PHE A 34 8.52 11.17 0.22
N TRP A 35 8.01 12.26 0.77
CA TRP A 35 8.23 12.60 2.17
C TRP A 35 7.66 11.55 3.12
N ARG A 36 6.46 11.07 2.85
CA ARG A 36 5.82 10.02 3.64
C ARG A 36 6.66 8.74 3.68
N SER A 37 7.15 8.29 2.52
CA SER A 37 7.95 7.07 2.44
C SER A 37 9.34 7.25 3.05
N LEU A 38 9.94 8.42 2.94
CA LEU A 38 11.21 8.77 3.58
C LEU A 38 11.09 8.70 5.10
N PHE A 39 10.17 9.46 5.69
CA PHE A 39 9.97 9.46 7.15
C PHE A 39 9.53 8.09 7.67
N GLY A 40 8.66 7.39 6.94
CA GLY A 40 8.23 6.04 7.28
C GLY A 40 9.40 5.05 7.30
N SER A 41 10.31 5.10 6.32
CA SER A 41 11.49 4.23 6.28
C SER A 41 12.47 4.54 7.41
N ILE A 42 12.74 5.82 7.67
CA ILE A 42 13.62 6.26 8.78
C ILE A 42 13.06 5.77 10.12
N CYS A 43 11.77 6.01 10.38
CA CYS A 43 11.12 5.60 11.63
C CYS A 43 11.16 4.08 11.82
N LEU A 44 10.83 3.30 10.78
CA LEU A 44 10.81 1.84 10.89
C LEU A 44 12.22 1.25 11.05
N ILE A 45 13.23 1.80 10.37
CA ILE A 45 14.63 1.39 10.57
C ILE A 45 15.07 1.75 12.00
N ALA A 46 14.76 2.95 12.48
CA ALA A 46 15.11 3.36 13.84
C ALA A 46 14.48 2.42 14.89
N ILE A 47 13.17 2.11 14.76
CA ILE A 47 12.48 1.16 15.64
C ILE A 47 13.12 -0.23 15.55
N PHE A 48 13.46 -0.70 14.34
CA PHE A 48 14.12 -1.98 14.15
C PHE A 48 15.47 -2.03 14.86
N LEU A 49 16.32 -1.01 14.71
CA LEU A 49 17.63 -0.94 15.35
C LEU A 49 17.51 -0.84 16.87
N LEU A 50 16.59 -0.02 17.38
CA LEU A 50 16.34 0.13 18.82
C LEU A 50 15.76 -1.15 19.45
N SER A 51 15.09 -2.00 18.68
CA SER A 51 14.59 -3.30 19.18
C SER A 51 15.68 -4.34 19.43
N GLY A 52 16.94 -4.04 19.10
CA GLY A 52 18.06 -4.98 19.21
C GLY A 52 17.98 -6.17 18.25
N SER A 53 17.07 -6.12 17.28
CA SER A 53 16.89 -7.18 16.30
C SER A 53 18.04 -7.20 15.29
N LYS A 54 18.45 -8.41 14.86
CA LYS A 54 19.53 -8.57 13.89
C LYS A 54 18.95 -8.78 12.50
N PHE A 55 19.64 -8.25 11.48
CA PHE A 55 19.30 -8.48 10.09
C PHE A 55 19.47 -9.95 9.70
N THR A 56 18.41 -10.55 9.16
CA THR A 56 18.40 -11.96 8.71
C THR A 56 18.34 -12.10 7.19
N PHE A 57 18.05 -11.02 6.46
CA PHE A 57 17.87 -11.02 5.01
C PHE A 57 19.06 -11.58 4.23
N MET A 58 20.30 -11.43 4.73
CA MET A 58 21.51 -11.97 4.09
C MET A 58 21.51 -13.50 4.00
N LYS A 59 20.83 -14.18 4.95
CA LYS A 59 20.69 -15.64 4.97
C LYS A 59 19.55 -16.14 4.07
N HIS A 60 18.60 -15.27 3.73
CA HIS A 60 17.37 -15.61 3.02
C HIS A 60 17.23 -14.80 1.71
N LYS A 61 18.21 -14.98 0.79
CA LYS A 61 18.27 -14.22 -0.47
C LYS A 61 17.00 -14.28 -1.33
N LYS A 62 16.33 -15.44 -1.37
CA LYS A 62 15.09 -15.62 -2.10
C LYS A 62 13.94 -14.80 -1.47
N ASP A 63 13.82 -14.85 -0.14
CA ASP A 63 12.81 -14.10 0.59
C ASP A 63 13.06 -12.59 0.49
N PHE A 64 14.33 -12.18 0.50
CA PHE A 64 14.73 -10.79 0.29
C PHE A 64 14.30 -10.28 -1.09
N PHE A 65 14.46 -11.08 -2.15
CA PHE A 65 13.99 -10.71 -3.49
C PHE A 65 12.46 -10.52 -3.53
N PHE A 66 11.70 -11.44 -2.94
CA PHE A 66 10.24 -11.29 -2.86
C PHE A 66 9.84 -10.08 -2.01
N LEU A 67 10.59 -9.78 -0.96
CA LEU A 67 10.34 -8.61 -0.12
C LEU A 67 10.65 -7.31 -0.86
N ALA A 68 11.73 -7.28 -1.64
CA ALA A 68 12.04 -6.14 -2.51
C ALA A 68 10.93 -5.91 -3.52
N LEU A 69 10.45 -6.97 -4.19
CA LEU A 69 9.34 -6.89 -5.13
C LEU A 69 8.04 -6.40 -4.45
N SER A 70 7.82 -6.84 -3.21
CA SER A 70 6.71 -6.37 -2.36
C SER A 70 6.81 -4.87 -2.07
N GLY A 71 8.01 -4.37 -1.73
CA GLY A 71 8.25 -2.95 -1.51
C GLY A 71 8.07 -2.11 -2.77
N PHE A 72 8.55 -2.59 -3.93
CA PHE A 72 8.28 -1.92 -5.22
C PHE A 72 6.79 -1.90 -5.55
N GLY A 73 6.06 -3.01 -5.35
CA GLY A 73 4.60 -3.04 -5.49
C GLY A 73 3.90 -2.02 -4.59
N MET A 74 4.38 -1.87 -3.35
CA MET A 74 3.90 -0.85 -2.41
C MET A 74 4.18 0.58 -2.91
N GLY A 75 5.36 0.84 -3.45
CA GLY A 75 5.72 2.13 -4.03
C GLY A 75 4.85 2.49 -5.23
N ILE A 76 4.65 1.56 -6.17
CA ILE A 76 3.73 1.71 -7.31
C ILE A 76 2.32 2.02 -6.81
N SER A 77 1.85 1.26 -5.84
CA SER A 77 0.53 1.43 -5.25
C SER A 77 0.34 2.83 -4.66
N TRP A 78 1.29 3.32 -3.90
CA TRP A 78 1.20 4.65 -3.27
C TRP A 78 1.26 5.78 -4.29
N VAL A 79 2.20 5.73 -5.24
CA VAL A 79 2.30 6.73 -6.31
C VAL A 79 0.99 6.82 -7.08
N ALA A 80 0.46 5.68 -7.51
CA ALA A 80 -0.78 5.63 -8.27
C ALA A 80 -1.99 6.09 -7.44
N LEU A 81 -2.05 5.72 -6.15
CA LEU A 81 -3.13 6.10 -5.24
C LEU A 81 -3.19 7.63 -5.05
N TYR A 82 -2.06 8.27 -4.78
CA TYR A 82 -2.03 9.72 -4.56
C TYR A 82 -2.23 10.52 -5.84
N GLU A 83 -1.78 10.01 -6.98
CA GLU A 83 -2.09 10.61 -8.28
C GLU A 83 -3.60 10.50 -8.58
N GLY A 84 -4.22 9.37 -8.26
CA GLY A 84 -5.67 9.20 -8.33
C GLY A 84 -6.43 10.16 -7.40
N TYR A 85 -5.94 10.37 -6.17
CA TYR A 85 -6.51 11.34 -5.23
C TYR A 85 -6.55 12.75 -5.80
N ALA A 86 -5.48 13.16 -6.46
CA ALA A 86 -5.39 14.49 -7.06
C ALA A 86 -6.30 14.66 -8.29
N ARG A 87 -6.66 13.58 -8.99
CA ARG A 87 -7.42 13.61 -10.25
C ARG A 87 -8.92 13.40 -10.07
N ILE A 88 -9.31 12.36 -9.35
CA ILE A 88 -10.70 11.93 -9.20
C ILE A 88 -11.17 11.94 -7.73
N GLY A 89 -10.37 12.53 -6.87
CA GLY A 89 -10.68 12.65 -5.44
C GLY A 89 -10.42 11.38 -4.64
N VAL A 90 -10.35 11.57 -3.32
CA VAL A 90 -10.01 10.52 -2.35
C VAL A 90 -11.05 9.40 -2.34
N GLY A 91 -12.34 9.75 -2.40
CA GLY A 91 -13.44 8.78 -2.31
C GLY A 91 -13.39 7.74 -3.42
N VAL A 92 -13.47 8.20 -4.67
CA VAL A 92 -13.50 7.33 -5.87
C VAL A 92 -12.22 6.51 -5.99
N THR A 93 -11.05 7.14 -5.81
CA THR A 93 -9.77 6.44 -5.89
C THR A 93 -9.64 5.35 -4.83
N THR A 94 -10.06 5.64 -3.58
CA THR A 94 -10.00 4.64 -2.50
C THR A 94 -10.91 3.45 -2.79
N LEU A 95 -12.06 3.69 -3.39
CA LEU A 95 -12.97 2.63 -3.80
C LEU A 95 -12.35 1.72 -4.85
N LEU A 96 -11.72 2.30 -5.89
CA LEU A 96 -10.99 1.53 -6.90
C LEU A 96 -9.82 0.76 -6.27
N TYR A 97 -9.10 1.36 -5.35
CA TYR A 97 -8.02 0.72 -4.60
C TYR A 97 -8.49 -0.50 -3.80
N TYR A 98 -9.70 -0.50 -3.26
CA TYR A 98 -10.28 -1.64 -2.56
C TYR A 98 -10.57 -2.85 -3.45
N ALA A 99 -10.43 -2.75 -4.77
CA ALA A 99 -10.36 -3.91 -5.64
C ALA A 99 -9.08 -4.77 -5.39
N GLY A 100 -8.03 -4.20 -4.79
CA GLY A 100 -6.78 -4.91 -4.50
C GLY A 100 -6.96 -6.16 -3.65
N PRO A 101 -7.61 -6.11 -2.46
CA PRO A 101 -7.94 -7.32 -1.70
C PRO A 101 -8.72 -8.36 -2.49
N VAL A 102 -9.59 -7.94 -3.42
CA VAL A 102 -10.34 -8.85 -4.30
C VAL A 102 -9.39 -9.56 -5.25
N PHE A 103 -8.46 -8.83 -5.88
CA PHE A 103 -7.43 -9.41 -6.74
C PHE A 103 -6.54 -10.39 -5.98
N VAL A 104 -6.12 -10.05 -4.75
CA VAL A 104 -5.36 -10.98 -3.88
C VAL A 104 -6.17 -12.26 -3.63
N MET A 105 -7.46 -12.15 -3.34
CA MET A 105 -8.32 -13.31 -3.10
C MET A 105 -8.45 -14.20 -4.33
N VAL A 106 -8.63 -13.61 -5.52
CA VAL A 106 -8.73 -14.34 -6.79
C VAL A 106 -7.41 -15.06 -7.12
N LEU A 107 -6.28 -14.43 -6.83
CA LEU A 107 -4.95 -14.99 -7.09
C LEU A 107 -4.51 -16.02 -6.02
N ALA A 108 -5.06 -15.98 -4.81
CA ALA A 108 -4.66 -16.84 -3.69
C ALA A 108 -4.71 -18.35 -4.01
N PRO A 109 -5.73 -18.91 -4.70
CA PRO A 109 -5.75 -20.32 -5.08
C PRO A 109 -4.61 -20.69 -6.03
N PHE A 110 -4.26 -19.80 -6.95
CA PHE A 110 -3.23 -20.05 -7.96
C PHE A 110 -1.83 -19.93 -7.37
N ILE A 111 -1.59 -18.93 -6.53
CA ILE A 111 -0.26 -18.64 -5.99
C ILE A 111 0.03 -19.47 -4.73
N PHE A 112 -0.94 -19.56 -3.81
CA PHE A 112 -0.78 -20.20 -2.49
C PHE A 112 -1.44 -21.56 -2.40
N LYS A 113 -2.14 -22.03 -3.44
CA LYS A 113 -2.94 -23.27 -3.44
C LYS A 113 -3.95 -23.33 -2.30
N GLU A 114 -4.44 -22.18 -1.86
CA GLU A 114 -5.47 -22.06 -0.80
C GLU A 114 -6.86 -22.28 -1.39
N LYS A 115 -7.72 -22.99 -0.66
CA LYS A 115 -9.13 -23.11 -1.05
C LYS A 115 -9.88 -21.81 -0.75
N LEU A 116 -10.66 -21.35 -1.73
CA LEU A 116 -11.59 -20.24 -1.49
C LEU A 116 -12.69 -20.72 -0.55
N SER A 117 -12.80 -20.10 0.61
CA SER A 117 -13.90 -20.32 1.53
C SER A 117 -15.12 -19.50 1.10
N LEU A 118 -16.30 -20.10 1.09
CA LEU A 118 -17.56 -19.41 0.79
C LEU A 118 -17.73 -18.15 1.67
N ARG A 119 -17.30 -18.23 2.94
CA ARG A 119 -17.31 -17.09 3.87
C ARG A 119 -16.48 -15.91 3.36
N LYS A 120 -15.28 -16.16 2.78
CA LYS A 120 -14.44 -15.12 2.15
C LYS A 120 -15.17 -14.48 0.97
N VAL A 121 -15.78 -15.28 0.10
CA VAL A 121 -16.53 -14.79 -1.07
C VAL A 121 -17.71 -13.91 -0.62
N MET A 122 -18.50 -14.33 0.36
CA MET A 122 -19.60 -13.51 0.88
C MET A 122 -19.13 -12.16 1.45
N CYS A 123 -18.05 -12.14 2.23
CA CYS A 123 -17.50 -10.87 2.75
C CYS A 123 -17.09 -9.93 1.62
N PHE A 124 -16.49 -10.44 0.53
CA PHE A 124 -16.12 -9.62 -0.62
C PHE A 124 -17.32 -9.12 -1.41
N THR A 125 -18.36 -9.92 -1.57
CA THR A 125 -19.61 -9.47 -2.21
C THR A 125 -20.21 -8.28 -1.47
N VAL A 126 -20.20 -8.31 -0.12
CA VAL A 126 -20.66 -7.20 0.71
C VAL A 126 -19.78 -5.95 0.51
N VAL A 127 -18.46 -6.11 0.43
CA VAL A 127 -17.53 -5.00 0.17
C VAL A 127 -17.80 -4.38 -1.20
N ILE A 128 -17.93 -5.20 -2.25
CA ILE A 128 -18.22 -4.73 -3.62
C ILE A 128 -19.58 -4.01 -3.67
N ALA A 129 -20.60 -4.57 -3.01
CA ALA A 129 -21.90 -3.92 -2.93
C ALA A 129 -21.81 -2.55 -2.23
N GLY A 130 -21.06 -2.44 -1.13
CA GLY A 130 -20.77 -1.18 -0.45
C GLY A 130 -20.08 -0.16 -1.36
N ILE A 131 -19.09 -0.60 -2.13
CA ILE A 131 -18.38 0.22 -3.13
C ILE A 131 -19.36 0.78 -4.17
N LEU A 132 -20.22 -0.06 -4.73
CA LEU A 132 -21.22 0.33 -5.74
C LEU A 132 -22.24 1.33 -5.20
N LEU A 133 -22.68 1.15 -3.95
CA LEU A 133 -23.62 2.07 -3.30
C LEU A 133 -23.04 3.47 -3.08
N VAL A 134 -21.75 3.57 -2.74
CA VAL A 134 -21.09 4.87 -2.49
C VAL A 134 -20.76 5.58 -3.81
N ASN A 135 -20.48 4.86 -4.89
CA ASN A 135 -20.10 5.43 -6.20
C ASN A 135 -21.29 5.91 -7.05
N GLY A 136 -22.53 5.70 -6.64
CA GLY A 136 -23.70 6.03 -7.44
C GLY A 136 -23.90 7.53 -7.74
N SER A 137 -23.04 8.43 -7.26
CA SER A 137 -23.18 9.88 -7.40
C SER A 137 -21.91 10.63 -7.83
N GLY A 138 -20.83 9.93 -8.17
CA GLY A 138 -19.56 10.59 -8.51
C GLY A 138 -19.25 10.56 -10.00
N GLU A 139 -19.21 11.73 -10.63
CA GLU A 139 -18.76 11.93 -12.01
C GLU A 139 -17.23 11.78 -12.09
N ALA A 140 -16.75 10.55 -12.22
CA ALA A 140 -15.33 10.30 -12.51
C ALA A 140 -15.10 10.47 -14.03
N HIS A 141 -14.88 11.71 -14.47
CA HIS A 141 -14.64 12.00 -15.89
C HIS A 141 -13.16 11.82 -16.31
N ASP A 142 -12.22 11.72 -15.37
CA ASP A 142 -10.79 11.55 -15.69
C ASP A 142 -10.40 10.07 -15.77
N ILE A 143 -10.30 9.56 -17.00
CA ILE A 143 -9.87 8.18 -17.30
C ILE A 143 -8.49 7.88 -16.69
N ILE A 144 -7.57 8.84 -16.68
CA ILE A 144 -6.22 8.67 -16.11
C ILE A 144 -6.34 8.43 -14.59
N GLY A 145 -7.21 9.19 -13.91
CA GLY A 145 -7.47 8.97 -12.50
C GLY A 145 -8.03 7.59 -12.18
N ILE A 146 -8.95 7.08 -13.03
CA ILE A 146 -9.48 5.71 -12.90
C ILE A 146 -8.36 4.67 -13.09
N ILE A 147 -7.53 4.83 -14.12
CA ILE A 147 -6.38 3.95 -14.38
C ILE A 147 -5.43 3.97 -13.16
N CYS A 148 -5.15 5.13 -12.58
CA CYS A 148 -4.35 5.26 -11.38
C CYS A 148 -4.94 4.49 -10.19
N GLY A 149 -6.26 4.56 -9.96
CA GLY A 149 -6.94 3.80 -8.91
C GLY A 149 -6.81 2.28 -9.10
N ILE A 150 -6.99 1.79 -10.33
CA ILE A 150 -6.81 0.37 -10.67
C ILE A 150 -5.34 -0.04 -10.53
N LEU A 151 -4.39 0.78 -10.99
CA LEU A 151 -2.95 0.52 -10.86
C LEU A 151 -2.53 0.46 -9.38
N ALA A 152 -3.11 1.31 -8.54
CA ALA A 152 -2.91 1.24 -7.10
C ALA A 152 -3.38 -0.10 -6.51
N ALA A 153 -4.53 -0.63 -6.96
CA ALA A 153 -5.02 -1.95 -6.56
C ALA A 153 -4.11 -3.09 -7.03
N VAL A 154 -3.58 -3.00 -8.24
CA VAL A 154 -2.59 -3.97 -8.78
C VAL A 154 -1.30 -3.92 -7.96
N GLY A 155 -0.76 -2.73 -7.69
CA GLY A 155 0.42 -2.54 -6.84
C GLY A 155 0.22 -3.12 -5.44
N TYR A 156 -0.94 -2.90 -4.82
CA TYR A 156 -1.33 -3.53 -3.56
C TYR A 156 -1.33 -5.06 -3.65
N THR A 157 -1.84 -5.60 -4.74
CA THR A 157 -1.90 -7.04 -4.96
C THR A 157 -0.50 -7.64 -5.05
N ILE A 158 0.41 -7.01 -5.78
CA ILE A 158 1.82 -7.39 -5.86
C ILE A 158 2.44 -7.33 -4.46
N MET A 159 2.26 -6.23 -3.73
CA MET A 159 2.76 -6.04 -2.38
C MET A 159 2.36 -7.20 -1.45
N VAL A 160 1.07 -7.51 -1.39
CA VAL A 160 0.55 -8.52 -0.46
C VAL A 160 0.98 -9.93 -0.86
N THR A 161 0.89 -10.27 -2.15
CA THR A 161 1.21 -11.63 -2.65
C THR A 161 2.70 -11.94 -2.51
N THR A 162 3.57 -11.01 -2.92
CA THR A 162 5.03 -11.23 -2.81
C THR A 162 5.52 -11.10 -1.38
N GLY A 163 4.93 -10.20 -0.57
CA GLY A 163 5.19 -10.11 0.86
C GLY A 163 4.85 -11.41 1.60
N LYS A 164 3.76 -12.09 1.23
CA LYS A 164 3.43 -13.41 1.80
C LYS A 164 4.42 -14.50 1.38
N LEU A 165 5.03 -14.40 0.20
CA LEU A 165 6.05 -15.34 -0.28
C LEU A 165 7.40 -15.16 0.43
N SER A 166 7.67 -14.01 1.06
CA SER A 166 8.91 -13.71 1.80
C SER A 166 8.88 -14.24 3.25
N GLY A 167 8.44 -15.48 3.45
CA GLY A 167 8.17 -16.06 4.78
C GLY A 167 9.39 -16.25 5.70
N GLY A 168 10.61 -16.20 5.19
CA GLY A 168 11.84 -16.37 5.99
C GLY A 168 12.26 -15.10 6.75
N ILE A 169 11.86 -13.91 6.30
CA ILE A 169 12.15 -12.63 6.96
C ILE A 169 10.92 -12.23 7.77
N LYS A 170 11.05 -12.16 9.10
CA LYS A 170 9.91 -12.00 10.02
C LYS A 170 10.08 -10.79 10.95
N GLY A 171 9.03 -10.49 11.71
CA GLY A 171 9.04 -9.44 12.72
C GLY A 171 9.12 -8.04 12.11
N LEU A 172 9.86 -7.15 12.74
CA LEU A 172 10.03 -5.75 12.32
C LEU A 172 10.93 -5.58 11.09
N GLU A 173 11.78 -6.58 10.77
CA GLU A 173 12.67 -6.54 9.62
C GLU A 173 11.89 -6.50 8.31
N SER A 174 10.84 -7.31 8.20
CA SER A 174 10.02 -7.40 6.99
C SER A 174 9.38 -6.05 6.61
N PRO A 175 8.57 -5.38 7.46
CA PRO A 175 7.99 -4.09 7.10
C PRO A 175 9.04 -2.98 6.94
N ALA A 176 10.15 -3.00 7.70
CA ALA A 176 11.20 -2.02 7.56
C ALA A 176 11.85 -2.07 6.16
N LEU A 177 12.26 -3.25 5.72
CA LEU A 177 12.83 -3.43 4.37
C LEU A 177 11.81 -3.13 3.27
N GLN A 178 10.54 -3.55 3.45
CA GLN A 178 9.47 -3.29 2.49
C GLN A 178 9.27 -1.78 2.25
N VAL A 179 9.21 -0.98 3.32
CA VAL A 179 9.05 0.47 3.21
C VAL A 179 10.29 1.15 2.63
N VAL A 180 11.51 0.63 2.90
CA VAL A 180 12.74 1.11 2.26
C VAL A 180 12.68 0.91 0.74
N PHE A 181 12.28 -0.26 0.25
CA PHE A 181 12.13 -0.49 -1.19
C PHE A 181 11.01 0.36 -1.80
N ALA A 182 9.92 0.58 -1.06
CA ALA A 182 8.86 1.51 -1.49
C ALA A 182 9.41 2.94 -1.60
N PHE A 183 10.20 3.39 -0.62
CA PHE A 183 10.86 4.70 -0.67
C PHE A 183 11.81 4.82 -1.87
N LEU A 184 12.63 3.81 -2.14
CA LEU A 184 13.53 3.84 -3.30
C LEU A 184 12.75 4.03 -4.61
N PHE A 185 11.63 3.33 -4.78
CA PHE A 185 10.75 3.52 -5.94
C PHE A 185 10.17 4.93 -5.99
N CYS A 186 9.63 5.43 -4.87
CA CYS A 186 9.04 6.77 -4.80
C CYS A 186 10.07 7.86 -5.04
N ALA A 187 11.31 7.69 -4.58
CA ALA A 187 12.41 8.61 -4.80
C ALA A 187 12.79 8.68 -6.29
N VAL A 188 12.94 7.53 -6.95
CA VAL A 188 13.20 7.47 -8.38
C VAL A 188 12.08 8.13 -9.18
N TYR A 189 10.82 7.85 -8.82
CA TYR A 189 9.66 8.47 -9.46
C TYR A 189 9.63 9.98 -9.27
N HIS A 190 9.90 10.48 -8.05
CA HIS A 190 9.95 11.92 -7.76
C HIS A 190 11.04 12.62 -8.60
N VAL A 191 12.25 12.06 -8.62
CA VAL A 191 13.37 12.62 -9.41
C VAL A 191 13.05 12.59 -10.91
N ALA A 192 12.43 11.54 -11.40
CA ALA A 192 12.04 11.44 -12.81
C ALA A 192 10.97 12.47 -13.22
N LYS A 193 10.06 12.83 -12.29
CA LYS A 193 8.94 13.75 -12.56
C LYS A 193 9.31 15.22 -12.35
N SER A 194 10.11 15.55 -11.34
CA SER A 194 10.39 16.94 -10.89
C SER A 194 11.87 17.28 -10.81
N GLY A 195 12.77 16.36 -11.18
CA GLY A 195 14.19 16.52 -10.92
C GLY A 195 14.47 16.55 -9.41
N PHE A 196 15.46 17.33 -9.00
CA PHE A 196 15.79 17.54 -7.58
C PHE A 196 15.10 18.79 -6.98
N SER A 197 14.06 19.32 -7.65
CA SER A 197 13.34 20.49 -7.16
C SER A 197 12.23 20.06 -6.21
N PHE A 198 12.26 20.60 -4.99
CA PHE A 198 11.17 20.48 -4.01
C PHE A 198 10.47 21.84 -3.94
N GLN A 199 9.17 21.87 -4.22
CA GLN A 199 8.37 23.07 -4.02
C GLN A 199 7.95 23.11 -2.54
N ILE A 200 8.74 23.79 -1.73
CA ILE A 200 8.33 24.13 -0.35
C ILE A 200 7.52 25.43 -0.50
N GLN A 201 6.20 25.32 -0.47
CA GLN A 201 5.30 26.46 -0.31
C GLN A 201 5.09 26.76 1.17
#